data_f8f1e1cd2df864f6ff89c0a962bacb81
#
_entry.id   f8f1e1cd2df864f6ff89c0a962bacb81
#
_cell.length_a   1.000
_cell.length_b   1.000
_cell.length_c   1.000
_cell.angle_alpha   90.00
_cell.angle_beta   90.00
_cell.angle_gamma   90.00
#
_symmetry.space_group_name_H-M   'P 1'
#
loop_
_entity.id
_entity.type
_entity.pdbx_description
1 polymer ?
#
loop_
_entity_poly.entity_id
_entity_poly.type
_entity_poly.pdbx_seq_one_letter_code
_entity_poly.pdbx_strand_id
1 'polypeptide(L)'
;MSETTGTRKPRRGFLRAVTRWFGTWPLFGVILVWVVLALAVFTVLGWLWGKGPLWSDRWLTNWRGAGAGASPLDVVKVSLTTIGGIGGTGSLVIKYRERASAERADAEQRLLSGVQQLGSGSPQVRIAGVYSLADVADTYRGEYRQRVVSILCGYLRTQRGERETAVSEQDGPEQSSEEKVNHDGAVESTVLEVLIRHLRKRCEKKKHREAVTQLVEDDQLWCDCTIDLHGAFLTEIADFRGATFTNDANFERATFTNDAYFSGATFTNNADFWGATFNRYADFERATFTNNANFRGATFTNANFRGATFTNDAYFGDATFTNANFRGATFTNDAYFGDATFTNANFRGATFTNDAY
;
A
#
# COMPACT_ATOMS: atom_id res chain seq x y z
N MET A 1 8.47 -50.99 -1.89
CA MET A 1 8.97 -50.33 -0.66
C MET A 1 8.83 -48.83 -0.91
N SER A 2 7.78 -48.24 -0.44
CA SER A 2 7.44 -46.82 -0.63
C SER A 2 7.31 -46.20 0.76
N GLU A 3 8.24 -45.34 1.13
CA GLU A 3 8.17 -44.55 2.35
C GLU A 3 7.41 -43.23 2.06
N THR A 4 6.29 -43.07 2.74
CA THR A 4 5.51 -41.84 2.78
C THR A 4 5.97 -41.00 3.96
N THR A 5 6.68 -39.92 3.71
CA THR A 5 6.99 -38.89 4.70
C THR A 5 5.80 -37.94 4.89
N GLY A 6 5.08 -38.13 5.99
CA GLY A 6 4.01 -37.24 6.42
C GLY A 6 4.52 -35.95 7.03
N THR A 7 4.32 -34.81 6.36
CA THR A 7 4.57 -33.49 6.91
C THR A 7 3.47 -33.05 7.88
N ARG A 8 3.81 -32.95 9.17
CA ARG A 8 2.92 -32.39 10.22
C ARG A 8 2.72 -30.89 10.01
N LYS A 9 1.50 -30.46 9.66
CA LYS A 9 1.09 -29.05 9.71
C LYS A 9 1.07 -28.52 11.16
N PRO A 10 1.59 -27.31 11.44
CA PRO A 10 1.58 -26.75 12.79
C PRO A 10 0.16 -26.30 13.20
N ARG A 11 -0.20 -26.61 14.45
CA ARG A 11 -1.47 -26.30 15.12
C ARG A 11 -1.64 -24.78 15.35
N ARG A 12 -1.92 -24.00 14.31
CA ARG A 12 -2.23 -22.56 14.42
C ARG A 12 -3.71 -22.24 14.76
N GLY A 13 -4.57 -23.25 14.79
CA GLY A 13 -6.02 -23.06 15.03
C GLY A 13 -6.42 -22.89 16.49
N PHE A 14 -5.71 -23.53 17.44
CA PHE A 14 -6.10 -23.57 18.85
C PHE A 14 -5.93 -22.21 19.56
N LEU A 15 -4.84 -21.50 19.30
CA LEU A 15 -4.59 -20.17 19.89
C LEU A 15 -5.58 -19.09 19.42
N ARG A 16 -6.05 -19.17 18.16
CA ARG A 16 -7.07 -18.23 17.62
C ARG A 16 -8.46 -18.47 18.20
N ALA A 17 -8.82 -19.71 18.55
CA ALA A 17 -10.09 -20.03 19.17
C ALA A 17 -10.15 -19.55 20.63
N VAL A 18 -9.07 -19.74 21.39
CA VAL A 18 -8.96 -19.29 22.77
C VAL A 18 -9.02 -17.76 22.89
N THR A 19 -8.35 -17.03 21.99
CA THR A 19 -8.35 -15.55 22.01
C THR A 19 -9.70 -14.92 21.63
N ARG A 20 -10.52 -15.62 20.82
CA ARG A 20 -11.87 -15.16 20.47
C ARG A 20 -12.86 -15.35 21.62
N TRP A 21 -12.67 -16.39 22.43
CA TRP A 21 -13.56 -16.75 23.55
C TRP A 21 -13.40 -15.78 24.73
N PHE A 22 -12.17 -15.31 25.03
CA PHE A 22 -11.90 -14.34 26.10
C PHE A 22 -12.33 -12.90 25.79
N GLY A 23 -12.57 -12.54 24.54
CA GLY A 23 -12.97 -11.17 24.13
C GLY A 23 -14.42 -10.81 24.44
N THR A 24 -15.27 -11.79 24.77
CA THR A 24 -16.71 -11.60 25.01
C THR A 24 -17.13 -11.70 26.48
N TRP A 25 -16.19 -12.00 27.37
CA TRP A 25 -16.49 -12.20 28.80
C TRP A 25 -16.46 -10.86 29.55
N PRO A 26 -17.45 -10.57 30.39
CA PRO A 26 -17.41 -9.43 31.29
C PRO A 26 -16.19 -9.51 32.21
N LEU A 27 -15.68 -8.34 32.59
CA LEU A 27 -14.44 -8.20 33.39
C LEU A 27 -14.36 -9.18 34.60
N PHE A 28 -15.50 -9.42 35.26
CA PHE A 28 -15.62 -10.38 36.35
C PHE A 28 -15.31 -11.82 35.95
N GLY A 29 -15.68 -12.24 34.73
CA GLY A 29 -15.38 -13.58 34.24
C GLY A 29 -13.88 -13.80 34.04
N VAL A 30 -13.19 -12.79 33.53
CA VAL A 30 -11.73 -12.83 33.34
C VAL A 30 -11.01 -12.89 34.69
N ILE A 31 -11.44 -12.08 35.67
CA ILE A 31 -10.87 -12.09 37.02
C ILE A 31 -11.08 -13.47 37.67
N LEU A 32 -12.28 -14.05 37.55
CA LEU A 32 -12.60 -15.36 38.12
C LEU A 32 -11.72 -16.48 37.54
N VAL A 33 -11.49 -16.47 36.23
CA VAL A 33 -10.56 -17.42 35.58
C VAL A 33 -9.14 -17.25 36.10
N TRP A 34 -8.66 -16.04 36.32
CA TRP A 34 -7.34 -15.78 36.87
C TRP A 34 -7.21 -16.27 38.30
N VAL A 35 -8.26 -16.10 39.14
CA VAL A 35 -8.29 -16.61 40.51
C VAL A 35 -8.25 -18.13 40.52
N VAL A 36 -9.04 -18.80 39.67
CA VAL A 36 -9.04 -20.27 39.58
C VAL A 36 -7.68 -20.77 39.07
N LEU A 37 -7.08 -20.11 38.08
CA LEU A 37 -5.75 -20.47 37.57
C LEU A 37 -4.67 -20.30 38.67
N ALA A 38 -4.75 -19.24 39.47
CA ALA A 38 -3.86 -18.98 40.58
C ALA A 38 -3.96 -20.08 41.64
N LEU A 39 -5.17 -20.48 42.00
CA LEU A 39 -5.41 -21.58 42.96
C LEU A 39 -4.92 -22.93 42.39
N ALA A 40 -5.09 -23.19 41.11
CA ALA A 40 -4.58 -24.39 40.44
C ALA A 40 -3.05 -24.45 40.46
N VAL A 41 -2.38 -23.31 40.11
CA VAL A 41 -0.91 -23.22 40.18
C VAL A 41 -0.40 -23.44 41.59
N PHE A 42 -1.06 -22.83 42.58
CA PHE A 42 -0.69 -23.00 43.99
C PHE A 42 -0.83 -24.46 44.47
N THR A 43 -1.91 -25.16 44.10
CA THR A 43 -2.11 -26.58 44.37
C THR A 43 -1.07 -27.46 43.70
N VAL A 44 -0.75 -27.23 42.45
CA VAL A 44 0.28 -27.99 41.70
C VAL A 44 1.67 -27.80 42.32
N LEU A 45 2.04 -26.58 42.68
CA LEU A 45 3.32 -26.31 43.36
C LEU A 45 3.38 -26.94 44.74
N GLY A 46 2.28 -26.91 45.51
CA GLY A 46 2.19 -27.57 46.78
C GLY A 46 2.32 -29.10 46.67
N TRP A 47 1.76 -29.70 45.65
CA TRP A 47 1.89 -31.12 45.34
C TRP A 47 3.30 -31.51 44.90
N LEU A 48 3.91 -30.74 44.00
CA LEU A 48 5.31 -30.93 43.56
C LEU A 48 6.32 -30.88 44.69
N TRP A 49 6.06 -30.11 45.75
CA TRP A 49 6.90 -30.06 46.93
C TRP A 49 6.50 -31.04 48.02
N GLY A 50 5.68 -32.04 47.67
CA GLY A 50 5.28 -33.16 48.58
C GLY A 50 4.39 -32.77 49.73
N LYS A 51 3.74 -31.60 49.69
CA LYS A 51 2.86 -31.10 50.76
C LYS A 51 1.41 -31.54 50.60
N GLY A 52 1.06 -32.11 49.45
CA GLY A 52 -0.30 -32.53 49.11
C GLY A 52 -1.23 -31.42 48.63
N PRO A 53 -2.45 -31.73 48.15
CA PRO A 53 -3.41 -30.75 47.66
C PRO A 53 -4.03 -29.91 48.79
N LEU A 54 -4.45 -28.68 48.50
CA LEU A 54 -5.04 -27.71 49.43
C LEU A 54 -6.26 -28.22 50.22
N TRP A 55 -7.02 -29.15 49.64
CA TRP A 55 -8.23 -29.74 50.25
C TRP A 55 -7.97 -30.99 51.11
N SER A 56 -6.70 -31.37 51.32
CA SER A 56 -6.36 -32.51 52.18
C SER A 56 -6.15 -32.06 53.64
N ASP A 57 -6.77 -32.77 54.60
CA ASP A 57 -6.59 -32.48 56.00
C ASP A 57 -5.12 -32.56 56.47
N ARG A 58 -4.28 -33.23 55.69
CA ARG A 58 -2.82 -33.38 55.91
C ARG A 58 -2.03 -32.17 55.44
N TRP A 59 -2.63 -31.24 54.69
CA TRP A 59 -1.91 -30.09 54.11
C TRP A 59 -1.33 -29.19 55.22
N LEU A 60 -2.16 -28.80 56.20
CA LEU A 60 -1.73 -27.98 57.35
C LEU A 60 -0.74 -28.71 58.27
N THR A 61 -0.87 -30.02 58.47
CA THR A 61 0.02 -30.82 59.33
C THR A 61 1.38 -31.03 58.66
N ASN A 62 1.44 -31.23 57.33
CA ASN A 62 2.69 -31.38 56.56
C ASN A 62 3.55 -30.10 56.52
N TRP A 63 2.95 -28.95 56.81
CA TRP A 63 3.67 -27.68 56.91
C TRP A 63 4.27 -27.46 58.33
N ARG A 64 3.75 -28.13 59.35
CA ARG A 64 4.25 -28.04 60.74
C ARG A 64 5.38 -29.02 61.05
N GLY A 65 5.61 -30.03 60.23
CA GLY A 65 6.72 -30.98 60.35
C GLY A 65 8.02 -30.41 59.84
N ALA A 66 8.88 -29.93 60.71
CA ALA A 66 10.19 -29.42 60.39
C ALA A 66 11.13 -30.52 59.91
N GLY A 67 11.35 -30.61 58.58
CA GLY A 67 12.42 -31.41 58.00
C GLY A 67 12.76 -30.79 56.67
N ALA A 68 14.02 -30.42 56.41
CA ALA A 68 14.70 -29.90 55.22
C ALA A 68 13.85 -29.79 53.94
N GLY A 69 12.89 -28.88 53.91
CA GLY A 69 12.05 -28.57 52.74
C GLY A 69 11.63 -27.10 52.77
N ALA A 70 11.22 -26.58 51.63
CA ALA A 70 10.81 -25.19 51.49
C ALA A 70 9.85 -24.73 52.60
N SER A 71 10.10 -23.58 53.18
CA SER A 71 9.23 -23.00 54.19
C SER A 71 7.87 -22.59 53.58
N PRO A 72 6.78 -22.54 54.36
CA PRO A 72 5.49 -22.03 53.86
C PRO A 72 5.61 -20.67 53.19
N LEU A 73 6.50 -19.84 53.71
CA LEU A 73 6.82 -18.50 53.12
C LEU A 73 7.44 -18.59 51.73
N ASP A 74 8.24 -19.61 51.44
CA ASP A 74 8.87 -19.76 50.11
C ASP A 74 7.85 -20.20 49.07
N VAL A 75 6.90 -21.06 49.44
CA VAL A 75 5.79 -21.41 48.53
C VAL A 75 4.90 -20.21 48.23
N VAL A 76 4.57 -19.43 49.24
CA VAL A 76 3.79 -18.20 49.07
C VAL A 76 4.55 -17.19 48.17
N LYS A 77 5.86 -17.01 48.40
CA LYS A 77 6.69 -16.12 47.56
C LYS A 77 6.71 -16.57 46.10
N VAL A 78 7.00 -17.85 45.85
CA VAL A 78 7.07 -18.39 44.46
C VAL A 78 5.69 -18.35 43.80
N SER A 79 4.62 -18.68 44.54
CA SER A 79 3.26 -18.60 44.02
C SER A 79 2.86 -17.16 43.66
N LEU A 80 3.13 -16.19 44.54
CA LEU A 80 2.88 -14.76 44.30
C LEU A 80 3.70 -14.24 43.14
N THR A 81 4.98 -14.63 43.03
CA THR A 81 5.85 -14.21 41.89
C THR A 81 5.35 -14.80 40.57
N THR A 82 4.94 -16.06 40.57
CA THR A 82 4.39 -16.73 39.37
C THR A 82 3.07 -16.10 38.96
N ILE A 83 2.16 -15.87 39.90
CA ILE A 83 0.86 -15.21 39.63
C ILE A 83 1.06 -13.77 39.16
N GLY A 84 1.96 -13.05 39.84
CA GLY A 84 2.32 -11.67 39.43
C GLY A 84 2.94 -11.59 38.03
N GLY A 85 3.82 -12.54 37.69
CA GLY A 85 4.41 -12.65 36.35
C GLY A 85 3.35 -12.96 35.29
N ILE A 86 2.46 -13.90 35.53
CA ILE A 86 1.38 -14.24 34.60
C ILE A 86 0.36 -13.10 34.49
N GLY A 87 -0.03 -12.49 35.61
CA GLY A 87 -0.92 -11.31 35.61
C GLY A 87 -0.33 -10.09 34.93
N GLY A 88 0.97 -9.86 35.15
CA GLY A 88 1.71 -8.78 34.46
C GLY A 88 1.77 -8.96 32.96
N THR A 89 2.09 -10.17 32.48
CA THR A 89 2.08 -10.46 31.02
C THR A 89 0.67 -10.36 30.43
N GLY A 90 -0.35 -10.84 31.13
CA GLY A 90 -1.75 -10.69 30.71
C GLY A 90 -2.16 -9.22 30.58
N SER A 91 -1.82 -8.39 31.58
CA SER A 91 -2.08 -6.95 31.56
C SER A 91 -1.36 -6.24 30.40
N LEU A 92 -0.09 -6.60 30.11
CA LEU A 92 0.66 -6.05 28.98
C LEU A 92 0.03 -6.41 27.64
N VAL A 93 -0.44 -7.66 27.46
CA VAL A 93 -1.14 -8.10 26.25
C VAL A 93 -2.45 -7.34 26.07
N ILE A 94 -3.23 -7.14 27.15
CA ILE A 94 -4.47 -6.37 27.09
C ILE A 94 -4.19 -4.93 26.70
N LYS A 95 -3.23 -4.25 27.35
CA LYS A 95 -2.84 -2.88 27.03
C LYS A 95 -2.31 -2.73 25.59
N TYR A 96 -1.52 -3.71 25.13
CA TYR A 96 -1.06 -3.72 23.75
C TYR A 96 -2.22 -3.83 22.75
N ARG A 97 -3.21 -4.69 23.05
CA ARG A 97 -4.41 -4.83 22.19
C ARG A 97 -5.32 -3.59 22.24
N GLU A 98 -5.50 -2.98 23.40
CA GLU A 98 -6.24 -1.73 23.55
C GLU A 98 -5.57 -0.60 22.75
N ARG A 99 -4.25 -0.48 22.84
CA ARG A 99 -3.48 0.50 22.07
C ARG A 99 -3.61 0.24 20.55
N ALA A 100 -3.45 -1.00 20.11
CA ALA A 100 -3.58 -1.36 18.70
C ALA A 100 -5.02 -1.12 18.17
N SER A 101 -6.06 -1.31 18.99
CA SER A 101 -7.44 -1.01 18.62
C SER A 101 -7.70 0.50 18.56
N ALA A 102 -7.13 1.28 19.49
CA ALA A 102 -7.23 2.73 19.49
C ALA A 102 -6.51 3.36 18.29
N GLU A 103 -5.30 2.87 17.95
CA GLU A 103 -4.55 3.30 16.76
C GLU A 103 -5.34 3.03 15.47
N ARG A 104 -6.01 1.87 15.36
CA ARG A 104 -6.88 1.56 14.21
C ARG A 104 -8.10 2.46 14.14
N ALA A 105 -8.75 2.73 15.26
CA ALA A 105 -9.91 3.61 15.31
C ALA A 105 -9.54 5.06 14.91
N ASP A 106 -8.37 5.55 15.36
CA ASP A 106 -7.85 6.86 14.97
C ASP A 106 -7.53 6.91 13.46
N ALA A 107 -6.87 5.87 12.91
CA ALA A 107 -6.59 5.76 11.49
C ALA A 107 -7.87 5.78 10.64
N GLU A 108 -8.91 5.00 11.01
CA GLU A 108 -10.19 4.97 10.30
C GLU A 108 -10.91 6.33 10.38
N GLN A 109 -10.89 6.99 11.53
CA GLN A 109 -11.51 8.30 11.68
C GLN A 109 -10.83 9.36 10.80
N ARG A 110 -9.49 9.39 10.79
CA ARG A 110 -8.72 10.31 9.93
C ARG A 110 -8.92 10.01 8.45
N LEU A 111 -8.93 8.73 8.06
CA LEU A 111 -9.21 8.30 6.70
C LEU A 111 -10.60 8.79 6.26
N LEU A 112 -11.63 8.55 7.08
CA LEU A 112 -13.00 8.98 6.79
C LEU A 112 -13.09 10.51 6.65
N SER A 113 -12.44 11.26 7.54
CA SER A 113 -12.38 12.72 7.47
C SER A 113 -11.72 13.20 6.17
N GLY A 114 -10.59 12.60 5.77
CA GLY A 114 -9.93 12.93 4.51
C GLY A 114 -10.80 12.64 3.28
N VAL A 115 -11.51 11.50 3.27
CA VAL A 115 -12.46 11.14 2.20
C VAL A 115 -13.62 12.12 2.13
N GLN A 116 -14.18 12.53 3.27
CA GLN A 116 -15.26 13.52 3.31
C GLN A 116 -14.79 14.87 2.76
N GLN A 117 -13.58 15.31 3.10
CA GLN A 117 -12.98 16.53 2.57
C GLN A 117 -12.76 16.43 1.06
N LEU A 118 -12.24 15.28 0.56
CA LEU A 118 -12.04 15.04 -0.86
C LEU A 118 -13.36 15.04 -1.65
N GLY A 119 -14.47 14.66 -1.03
CA GLY A 119 -15.82 14.72 -1.60
C GLY A 119 -16.49 16.10 -1.53
N SER A 120 -15.82 17.12 -1.02
CA SER A 120 -16.38 18.48 -0.87
C SER A 120 -16.61 19.16 -2.22
N GLY A 121 -17.61 20.06 -2.29
CA GLY A 121 -17.81 20.94 -3.45
C GLY A 121 -16.71 22.00 -3.62
N SER A 122 -15.98 22.35 -2.53
CA SER A 122 -14.90 23.36 -2.58
C SER A 122 -13.56 22.73 -2.97
N PRO A 123 -12.87 23.21 -4.04
CA PRO A 123 -11.55 22.74 -4.42
C PRO A 123 -10.52 22.87 -3.30
N GLN A 124 -10.56 23.93 -2.51
CA GLN A 124 -9.62 24.14 -1.40
C GLN A 124 -9.79 23.07 -0.32
N VAL A 125 -11.03 22.67 -0.02
CA VAL A 125 -11.31 21.60 0.95
C VAL A 125 -10.88 20.25 0.39
N ARG A 126 -11.07 19.99 -0.92
CA ARG A 126 -10.58 18.78 -1.58
C ARG A 126 -9.06 18.67 -1.51
N ILE A 127 -8.32 19.76 -1.77
CA ILE A 127 -6.86 19.80 -1.64
C ILE A 127 -6.44 19.49 -0.18
N ALA A 128 -7.10 20.07 0.81
CA ALA A 128 -6.84 19.74 2.22
C ALA A 128 -7.10 18.25 2.50
N GLY A 129 -8.13 17.66 1.89
CA GLY A 129 -8.45 16.24 1.95
C GLY A 129 -7.34 15.37 1.38
N VAL A 130 -6.74 15.75 0.25
CA VAL A 130 -5.59 15.04 -0.35
C VAL A 130 -4.41 14.98 0.62
N TYR A 131 -4.02 16.11 1.22
CA TYR A 131 -2.92 16.14 2.19
C TYR A 131 -3.25 15.39 3.48
N SER A 132 -4.50 15.47 3.96
CA SER A 132 -4.96 14.70 5.12
C SER A 132 -4.89 13.19 4.88
N LEU A 133 -5.24 12.73 3.68
CA LEU A 133 -5.11 11.33 3.28
C LEU A 133 -3.64 10.92 3.17
N ALA A 134 -2.76 11.77 2.62
CA ALA A 134 -1.33 11.51 2.55
C ALA A 134 -0.72 11.32 3.95
N ASP A 135 -1.09 12.18 4.91
CA ASP A 135 -0.65 12.04 6.32
C ASP A 135 -1.07 10.69 6.94
N VAL A 136 -2.29 10.22 6.62
CA VAL A 136 -2.75 8.88 7.05
C VAL A 136 -1.88 7.78 6.44
N ALA A 137 -1.57 7.85 5.14
CA ALA A 137 -0.74 6.85 4.45
C ALA A 137 0.68 6.79 5.01
N ASP A 138 1.25 7.93 5.36
CA ASP A 138 2.61 8.05 5.90
C ASP A 138 2.68 7.59 7.36
N THR A 139 1.63 7.88 8.14
CA THR A 139 1.58 7.53 9.56
C THR A 139 1.29 6.05 9.77
N TYR A 140 0.27 5.49 9.10
CA TYR A 140 -0.24 4.14 9.40
C TYR A 140 0.23 3.04 8.46
N ARG A 141 0.93 3.35 7.39
CA ARG A 141 1.60 2.40 6.45
C ARG A 141 0.77 1.14 6.06
N GLY A 142 1.37 0.26 5.28
CA GLY A 142 0.79 -1.05 4.94
C GLY A 142 -0.58 -0.93 4.27
N GLU A 143 -1.60 -1.57 4.82
CA GLU A 143 -2.96 -1.60 4.26
C GLU A 143 -3.57 -0.20 4.12
N TYR A 144 -3.37 0.69 5.11
CA TYR A 144 -3.89 2.06 5.04
C TYR A 144 -3.25 2.87 3.92
N ARG A 145 -1.94 2.70 3.69
CA ARG A 145 -1.24 3.33 2.58
C ARG A 145 -1.83 2.93 1.25
N GLN A 146 -2.02 1.63 1.01
CA GLN A 146 -2.64 1.14 -0.23
C GLN A 146 -4.08 1.65 -0.37
N ARG A 147 -4.87 1.70 0.71
CA ARG A 147 -6.25 2.24 0.67
C ARG A 147 -6.26 3.72 0.27
N VAL A 148 -5.36 4.52 0.83
CA VAL A 148 -5.22 5.94 0.44
C VAL A 148 -4.83 6.08 -1.02
N VAL A 149 -3.81 5.35 -1.47
CA VAL A 149 -3.40 5.34 -2.89
C VAL A 149 -4.57 4.97 -3.79
N SER A 150 -5.34 3.94 -3.42
CA SER A 150 -6.53 3.51 -4.19
C SER A 150 -7.62 4.59 -4.22
N ILE A 151 -7.82 5.33 -3.13
CA ILE A 151 -8.78 6.45 -3.06
C ILE A 151 -8.32 7.59 -3.99
N LEU A 152 -7.05 7.98 -3.93
CA LEU A 152 -6.49 9.04 -4.77
C LEU A 152 -6.52 8.67 -6.26
N CYS A 153 -6.15 7.44 -6.61
CA CYS A 153 -6.27 6.92 -7.97
C CYS A 153 -7.75 6.87 -8.40
N GLY A 154 -8.65 6.41 -7.53
CA GLY A 154 -10.10 6.40 -7.76
C GLY A 154 -10.64 7.81 -8.06
N TYR A 155 -10.16 8.82 -7.32
CA TYR A 155 -10.52 10.22 -7.59
C TYR A 155 -10.08 10.65 -9.01
N LEU A 156 -8.88 10.29 -9.45
CA LEU A 156 -8.38 10.61 -10.78
C LEU A 156 -9.13 9.87 -11.91
N ARG A 157 -9.76 8.73 -11.63
CA ARG A 157 -10.57 7.96 -12.58
C ARG A 157 -12.01 8.46 -12.72
N THR A 158 -12.52 9.24 -11.75
CA THR A 158 -13.88 9.75 -11.82
C THR A 158 -14.00 10.89 -12.85
N GLN A 159 -15.15 10.97 -13.53
CA GLN A 159 -15.45 12.11 -14.42
C GLN A 159 -15.66 13.35 -13.55
N ARG A 160 -14.71 14.28 -13.62
CA ARG A 160 -14.63 15.45 -12.74
C ARG A 160 -15.26 16.73 -13.33
N GLY A 161 -15.78 16.66 -14.57
CA GLY A 161 -16.26 17.82 -15.34
C GLY A 161 -17.77 17.99 -15.48
N GLU A 162 -18.61 17.04 -15.05
CA GLU A 162 -20.04 17.03 -15.39
C GLU A 162 -21.01 17.47 -14.27
N ARG A 163 -20.53 17.96 -13.13
CA ARG A 163 -21.41 18.26 -11.99
C ARG A 163 -22.11 19.63 -12.03
N GLU A 164 -21.83 20.49 -13.02
CA GLU A 164 -22.44 21.84 -13.09
C GLU A 164 -23.42 22.08 -14.25
N THR A 165 -23.82 21.07 -15.02
CA THR A 165 -24.79 21.28 -16.12
C THR A 165 -26.26 21.01 -15.71
N ALA A 166 -26.57 20.82 -14.43
CA ALA A 166 -27.93 20.52 -13.99
C ALA A 166 -28.77 21.73 -13.54
N VAL A 167 -28.23 22.95 -13.57
CA VAL A 167 -29.04 24.15 -13.26
C VAL A 167 -28.60 25.32 -14.14
N SER A 168 -29.14 25.41 -15.34
CA SER A 168 -29.62 26.63 -16.01
C SER A 168 -29.98 26.34 -17.46
N GLU A 169 -31.16 25.74 -17.68
CA GLU A 169 -31.91 26.01 -18.88
C GLU A 169 -32.63 27.34 -18.66
N GLN A 170 -32.08 28.44 -19.12
CA GLN A 170 -32.80 29.59 -19.63
C GLN A 170 -31.84 30.64 -20.18
N ASP A 171 -32.10 30.96 -21.44
CA ASP A 171 -31.78 32.15 -22.20
C ASP A 171 -30.46 32.25 -22.99
N GLY A 172 -30.60 32.15 -24.32
CA GLY A 172 -30.00 33.05 -25.30
C GLY A 172 -28.78 32.51 -26.08
N PRO A 173 -28.80 32.60 -27.42
CA PRO A 173 -27.67 32.26 -28.24
C PRO A 173 -26.76 33.47 -28.40
N GLU A 174 -25.54 33.41 -27.89
CA GLU A 174 -24.37 34.08 -28.48
C GLU A 174 -23.10 33.84 -27.65
N GLN A 175 -22.12 33.29 -28.38
CA GLN A 175 -20.69 33.55 -28.28
C GLN A 175 -19.90 33.13 -27.07
N SER A 176 -18.95 32.45 -27.44
CA SER A 176 -17.60 32.20 -26.94
C SER A 176 -17.39 30.72 -26.66
N SER A 177 -16.49 30.16 -27.44
CA SER A 177 -15.72 29.00 -27.11
C SER A 177 -14.93 29.31 -25.83
N GLU A 178 -15.64 29.45 -24.70
CA GLU A 178 -15.01 29.42 -23.40
C GLU A 178 -14.39 28.03 -23.26
N GLU A 179 -13.07 28.01 -23.33
CA GLU A 179 -12.23 26.94 -22.82
C GLU A 179 -12.88 26.51 -21.50
N LYS A 180 -13.50 25.31 -21.47
CA LYS A 180 -14.12 24.76 -20.25
C LYS A 180 -13.02 24.73 -19.20
N VAL A 181 -12.95 25.76 -18.37
CA VAL A 181 -11.99 25.83 -17.27
C VAL A 181 -12.25 24.60 -16.41
N ASN A 182 -11.30 23.69 -16.39
CA ASN A 182 -11.34 22.52 -15.54
C ASN A 182 -11.24 22.99 -14.08
N HIS A 183 -12.36 23.27 -13.44
CA HIS A 183 -12.42 23.71 -12.04
C HIS A 183 -11.75 22.74 -11.07
N ASP A 184 -11.35 21.58 -11.53
CA ASP A 184 -10.69 20.53 -10.74
C ASP A 184 -9.19 20.36 -11.04
N GLY A 185 -8.62 21.10 -11.97
CA GLY A 185 -7.21 20.99 -12.36
C GLY A 185 -6.25 21.18 -11.18
N ALA A 186 -6.53 22.13 -10.28
CA ALA A 186 -5.72 22.35 -9.10
C ALA A 186 -5.75 21.14 -8.12
N VAL A 187 -6.87 20.46 -8.01
CA VAL A 187 -7.00 19.25 -7.18
C VAL A 187 -6.31 18.09 -7.88
N GLU A 188 -6.52 17.91 -9.18
CA GLU A 188 -5.85 16.90 -10.01
C GLU A 188 -4.33 17.03 -9.91
N SER A 189 -3.79 18.24 -10.13
CA SER A 189 -2.34 18.47 -10.04
C SER A 189 -1.80 18.18 -8.63
N THR A 190 -2.57 18.51 -7.57
CA THR A 190 -2.19 18.19 -6.19
C THR A 190 -2.17 16.67 -5.95
N VAL A 191 -3.18 15.93 -6.42
CA VAL A 191 -3.22 14.47 -6.29
C VAL A 191 -2.03 13.85 -7.02
N LEU A 192 -1.77 14.28 -8.27
CA LEU A 192 -0.62 13.81 -9.05
C LEU A 192 0.69 14.13 -8.34
N GLU A 193 0.87 15.37 -7.84
CA GLU A 193 2.07 15.78 -7.11
C GLU A 193 2.32 14.89 -5.88
N VAL A 194 1.28 14.63 -5.07
CA VAL A 194 1.39 13.80 -3.87
C VAL A 194 1.75 12.36 -4.24
N LEU A 195 1.06 11.73 -5.20
CA LEU A 195 1.39 10.39 -5.67
C LEU A 195 2.82 10.30 -6.18
N ILE A 196 3.22 11.20 -7.07
CA ILE A 196 4.53 11.22 -7.73
C ILE A 196 5.66 11.45 -6.73
N ARG A 197 5.46 12.37 -5.78
CA ARG A 197 6.45 12.65 -4.72
C ARG A 197 6.79 11.38 -3.94
N HIS A 198 5.79 10.57 -3.57
CA HIS A 198 5.97 9.34 -2.80
C HIS A 198 6.45 8.15 -3.64
N LEU A 199 6.44 8.25 -4.98
CA LEU A 199 7.01 7.24 -5.87
C LEU A 199 8.49 7.49 -6.22
N ARG A 200 9.05 8.67 -5.88
CA ARG A 200 10.44 9.01 -6.19
C ARG A 200 11.37 8.62 -5.06
N LYS A 201 12.19 7.58 -5.27
CA LYS A 201 13.27 7.20 -4.36
C LYS A 201 14.37 8.26 -4.36
N ARG A 202 14.93 8.54 -3.20
CA ARG A 202 16.06 9.44 -3.04
C ARG A 202 17.26 8.95 -3.85
N CYS A 203 17.66 9.71 -4.87
CA CYS A 203 18.89 9.42 -5.60
C CYS A 203 20.07 10.02 -4.84
N GLU A 204 20.88 9.21 -4.17
CA GLU A 204 22.05 9.66 -3.38
C GLU A 204 23.19 10.28 -4.22
N LYS A 205 23.06 10.30 -5.55
CA LYS A 205 24.14 10.78 -6.43
C LYS A 205 23.68 11.96 -7.28
N LYS A 206 23.67 13.16 -6.68
CA LYS A 206 24.08 14.40 -7.37
C LYS A 206 24.24 15.56 -6.38
N LYS A 207 25.48 15.82 -5.97
CA LYS A 207 25.93 17.15 -5.55
C LYS A 207 25.85 18.09 -6.77
N HIS A 208 24.71 18.68 -7.03
CA HIS A 208 24.62 19.97 -7.75
C HIS A 208 23.21 20.54 -7.58
N ARG A 209 23.17 21.72 -6.99
CA ARG A 209 22.14 22.75 -6.95
C ARG A 209 20.97 22.52 -7.93
N GLU A 210 19.88 22.01 -7.41
CA GLU A 210 18.53 22.30 -7.91
C GLU A 210 17.57 22.26 -6.72
N ALA A 211 16.54 23.11 -6.77
CA ALA A 211 15.63 23.44 -5.70
C ALA A 211 15.30 22.25 -4.78
N VAL A 212 15.43 22.46 -3.48
CA VAL A 212 15.05 21.49 -2.44
C VAL A 212 13.56 21.21 -2.57
N THR A 213 13.22 20.28 -3.48
CA THR A 213 11.93 19.60 -3.41
C THR A 213 12.01 18.77 -2.13
N GLN A 214 11.14 19.03 -1.19
CA GLN A 214 11.07 18.34 0.07
C GLN A 214 10.93 16.83 -0.23
N LEU A 215 12.03 16.09 -0.12
CA LEU A 215 12.05 14.65 -0.37
C LEU A 215 11.34 13.96 0.81
N VAL A 216 10.49 13.04 0.47
CA VAL A 216 9.79 12.17 1.43
C VAL A 216 10.83 11.25 2.07
N GLU A 217 10.70 10.93 3.35
CA GLU A 217 11.54 9.96 4.04
C GLU A 217 11.38 8.56 3.40
N ASP A 218 12.44 7.73 3.43
CA ASP A 218 12.43 6.42 2.75
C ASP A 218 11.29 5.50 3.25
N ASP A 219 10.89 5.65 4.49
CA ASP A 219 9.81 4.87 5.11
C ASP A 219 8.40 5.39 4.79
N GLN A 220 8.29 6.58 4.19
CA GLN A 220 7.05 7.19 3.70
C GLN A 220 6.86 6.97 2.19
N LEU A 221 7.77 6.28 1.50
CA LEU A 221 7.62 5.98 0.08
C LEU A 221 6.45 5.03 -0.17
N TRP A 222 5.74 5.26 -1.29
CA TRP A 222 4.59 4.45 -1.73
C TRP A 222 4.93 3.56 -2.93
N CYS A 223 6.22 3.34 -3.17
CA CYS A 223 6.70 2.55 -4.32
C CYS A 223 6.18 1.10 -4.32
N ASP A 224 5.83 0.57 -3.15
CA ASP A 224 5.27 -0.77 -2.93
C ASP A 224 3.74 -0.82 -3.06
N CYS A 225 3.10 0.30 -3.37
CA CYS A 225 1.67 0.33 -3.65
C CYS A 225 1.38 0.00 -5.12
N THR A 226 0.25 -0.64 -5.36
CA THR A 226 -0.33 -0.77 -6.70
C THR A 226 -0.93 0.57 -7.11
N ILE A 227 -0.50 1.08 -8.27
CA ILE A 227 -1.03 2.30 -8.88
C ILE A 227 -2.04 1.89 -9.95
N ASP A 228 -3.29 2.29 -9.77
CA ASP A 228 -4.36 1.96 -10.69
C ASP A 228 -5.08 3.20 -11.21
N LEU A 229 -4.64 3.65 -12.38
CA LEU A 229 -5.17 4.80 -13.11
C LEU A 229 -5.90 4.38 -14.41
N HIS A 230 -6.47 3.14 -14.44
CA HIS A 230 -7.22 2.69 -15.61
C HIS A 230 -8.37 3.65 -15.94
N GLY A 231 -8.51 3.98 -17.21
CA GLY A 231 -9.57 4.88 -17.67
C GLY A 231 -9.50 6.31 -17.12
N ALA A 232 -8.41 6.67 -16.43
CA ALA A 232 -8.25 8.04 -15.93
C ALA A 232 -8.17 9.04 -17.08
N PHE A 233 -8.85 10.18 -16.92
CA PHE A 233 -8.76 11.32 -17.85
C PHE A 233 -7.95 12.44 -17.19
N LEU A 234 -6.68 12.54 -17.55
CA LEU A 234 -5.72 13.46 -16.94
C LEU A 234 -5.55 14.69 -17.82
N THR A 235 -5.87 15.86 -17.26
CA THR A 235 -5.80 17.15 -17.97
C THR A 235 -4.54 17.93 -17.59
N GLU A 236 -3.95 17.64 -16.45
CA GLU A 236 -2.73 18.26 -15.97
C GLU A 236 -1.49 17.47 -16.40
N ILE A 237 -0.32 18.09 -16.26
CA ILE A 237 0.97 17.45 -16.57
C ILE A 237 1.21 16.30 -15.59
N ALA A 238 1.41 15.08 -16.12
CA ALA A 238 1.74 13.88 -15.34
C ALA A 238 3.26 13.68 -15.27
N ASP A 239 3.92 14.22 -14.23
CA ASP A 239 5.38 14.19 -14.09
C ASP A 239 5.91 13.01 -13.26
N PHE A 240 5.88 11.80 -13.81
CA PHE A 240 6.42 10.59 -13.19
C PHE A 240 7.93 10.39 -13.39
N ARG A 241 8.70 11.44 -13.68
CA ARG A 241 10.16 11.33 -13.89
C ARG A 241 10.85 10.74 -12.67
N GLY A 242 11.62 9.67 -12.90
CA GLY A 242 12.34 8.96 -11.84
C GLY A 242 11.47 8.25 -10.81
N ALA A 243 10.16 8.11 -11.05
CA ALA A 243 9.27 7.33 -10.21
C ALA A 243 9.65 5.85 -10.20
N THR A 244 9.39 5.16 -9.09
CA THR A 244 9.61 3.72 -8.95
C THR A 244 8.29 3.03 -8.63
N PHE A 245 7.86 2.14 -9.49
CA PHE A 245 6.70 1.28 -9.33
C PHE A 245 7.20 -0.14 -9.03
N THR A 246 7.11 -0.56 -7.78
CA THR A 246 7.59 -1.89 -7.37
C THR A 246 6.52 -2.96 -7.61
N ASN A 247 5.23 -2.58 -7.49
CA ASN A 247 4.07 -3.39 -7.85
C ASN A 247 3.54 -3.00 -9.24
N ASP A 248 2.42 -3.62 -9.64
CA ASP A 248 1.79 -3.33 -10.91
C ASP A 248 1.38 -1.85 -11.02
N ALA A 249 1.61 -1.28 -12.20
CA ALA A 249 1.19 0.06 -12.56
C ALA A 249 0.21 -0.01 -13.74
N ASN A 250 -1.04 0.27 -13.47
CA ASN A 250 -2.13 0.16 -14.44
C ASN A 250 -2.56 1.55 -14.95
N PHE A 251 -2.32 1.79 -16.24
CA PHE A 251 -2.73 2.97 -16.99
C PHE A 251 -3.61 2.57 -18.21
N GLU A 252 -4.25 1.40 -18.14
CA GLU A 252 -5.13 0.88 -19.19
C GLU A 252 -6.18 1.93 -19.58
N ARG A 253 -6.27 2.24 -20.88
CA ARG A 253 -7.21 3.24 -21.41
C ARG A 253 -7.14 4.63 -20.75
N ALA A 254 -6.06 4.93 -20.04
CA ALA A 254 -5.87 6.28 -19.51
C ALA A 254 -5.64 7.27 -20.64
N THR A 255 -6.21 8.47 -20.51
CA THR A 255 -6.03 9.57 -21.46
C THR A 255 -5.22 10.67 -20.81
N PHE A 256 -4.05 10.96 -21.39
CA PHE A 256 -3.20 12.07 -21.02
C PHE A 256 -3.41 13.19 -22.05
N THR A 257 -4.16 14.22 -21.69
CA THR A 257 -4.44 15.33 -22.61
C THR A 257 -3.30 16.32 -22.68
N ASN A 258 -2.44 16.36 -21.64
CA ASN A 258 -1.23 17.16 -21.57
C ASN A 258 0.03 16.27 -21.61
N ASP A 259 1.21 16.85 -21.39
CA ASP A 259 2.46 16.10 -21.39
C ASP A 259 2.53 15.07 -20.27
N ALA A 260 3.05 13.89 -20.59
CA ALA A 260 3.25 12.79 -19.65
C ALA A 260 4.73 12.39 -19.60
N TYR A 261 5.38 12.60 -18.48
CA TYR A 261 6.81 12.34 -18.30
C TYR A 261 7.05 11.12 -17.43
N PHE A 262 7.66 10.09 -18.00
CA PHE A 262 8.11 8.87 -17.35
C PHE A 262 9.62 8.67 -17.51
N SER A 263 10.36 9.72 -17.84
CA SER A 263 11.80 9.58 -18.08
C SER A 263 12.54 9.13 -16.84
N GLY A 264 13.38 8.08 -16.99
CA GLY A 264 14.08 7.45 -15.90
C GLY A 264 13.18 6.73 -14.88
N ALA A 265 11.88 6.57 -15.14
CA ALA A 265 11.01 5.78 -14.30
C ALA A 265 11.39 4.29 -14.33
N THR A 266 11.15 3.60 -13.22
CA THR A 266 11.42 2.16 -13.08
C THR A 266 10.14 1.42 -12.76
N PHE A 267 9.74 0.52 -13.62
CA PHE A 267 8.63 -0.41 -13.45
C PHE A 267 9.22 -1.79 -13.14
N THR A 268 9.14 -2.20 -11.88
CA THR A 268 9.71 -3.49 -11.45
C THR A 268 8.77 -4.64 -11.75
N ASN A 269 7.47 -4.42 -11.64
CA ASN A 269 6.43 -5.38 -12.02
C ASN A 269 5.75 -4.95 -13.33
N ASN A 270 4.56 -5.47 -13.66
CA ASN A 270 3.91 -5.18 -14.91
C ASN A 270 3.51 -3.70 -15.04
N ALA A 271 3.74 -3.14 -16.23
CA ALA A 271 3.30 -1.80 -16.60
C ALA A 271 2.27 -1.92 -17.72
N ASP A 272 1.01 -1.60 -17.43
CA ASP A 272 -0.07 -1.72 -18.38
C ASP A 272 -0.52 -0.35 -18.89
N PHE A 273 -0.29 -0.10 -20.18
CA PHE A 273 -0.72 1.07 -20.94
C PHE A 273 -1.64 0.66 -22.10
N TRP A 274 -2.32 -0.50 -22.01
CA TRP A 274 -3.20 -0.97 -23.06
C TRP A 274 -4.26 0.08 -23.42
N GLY A 275 -4.33 0.44 -24.71
CA GLY A 275 -5.30 1.41 -25.21
C GLY A 275 -5.15 2.83 -24.62
N ALA A 276 -4.04 3.11 -23.93
CA ALA A 276 -3.79 4.46 -23.41
C ALA A 276 -3.60 5.49 -24.52
N THR A 277 -4.04 6.73 -24.31
CA THR A 277 -3.97 7.81 -25.28
C THR A 277 -3.10 8.95 -24.75
N PHE A 278 -2.05 9.30 -25.51
CA PHE A 278 -1.15 10.41 -25.24
C PHE A 278 -1.33 11.49 -26.30
N ASN A 279 -2.13 12.51 -25.99
CA ASN A 279 -2.47 13.56 -26.94
C ASN A 279 -1.32 14.52 -27.24
N ARG A 280 -0.33 14.60 -26.33
CA ARG A 280 0.86 15.44 -26.46
C ARG A 280 2.13 14.61 -26.35
N TYR A 281 3.13 15.13 -25.67
CA TYR A 281 4.43 14.49 -25.49
C TYR A 281 4.38 13.41 -24.40
N ALA A 282 4.81 12.20 -24.75
CA ALA A 282 4.97 11.08 -23.85
C ALA A 282 6.46 10.72 -23.74
N ASP A 283 7.08 11.01 -22.62
CA ASP A 283 8.52 10.83 -22.44
C ASP A 283 8.85 9.62 -21.57
N PHE A 284 9.31 8.56 -22.20
CA PHE A 284 9.84 7.34 -21.56
C PHE A 284 11.37 7.24 -21.71
N GLU A 285 12.08 8.36 -21.91
CA GLU A 285 13.54 8.33 -22.07
C GLU A 285 14.20 7.64 -20.87
N ARG A 286 15.02 6.60 -21.15
CA ARG A 286 15.70 5.81 -20.13
C ARG A 286 14.78 5.18 -19.07
N ALA A 287 13.51 5.04 -19.34
CA ALA A 287 12.62 4.25 -18.49
C ALA A 287 13.05 2.77 -18.49
N THR A 288 12.88 2.09 -17.38
CA THR A 288 13.23 0.67 -17.23
C THR A 288 11.98 -0.13 -16.91
N PHE A 289 11.67 -1.09 -17.76
CA PHE A 289 10.59 -2.05 -17.58
C PHE A 289 11.23 -3.42 -17.29
N THR A 290 11.18 -3.84 -16.03
CA THR A 290 11.82 -5.11 -15.61
C THR A 290 10.94 -6.31 -15.92
N ASN A 291 9.62 -6.17 -15.78
CA ASN A 291 8.63 -7.17 -16.18
C ASN A 291 7.91 -6.72 -17.45
N ASN A 292 6.76 -7.33 -17.79
CA ASN A 292 6.05 -7.05 -19.02
C ASN A 292 5.59 -5.58 -19.12
N ALA A 293 5.80 -5.00 -20.31
CA ALA A 293 5.32 -3.66 -20.64
C ALA A 293 4.27 -3.76 -21.77
N ASN A 294 3.03 -3.42 -21.47
CA ASN A 294 1.94 -3.53 -22.42
C ASN A 294 1.50 -2.16 -22.92
N PHE A 295 1.80 -1.87 -24.18
CA PHE A 295 1.38 -0.67 -24.91
C PHE A 295 0.44 -1.02 -26.08
N ARG A 296 -0.15 -2.21 -26.08
CA ARG A 296 -1.02 -2.66 -27.14
C ARG A 296 -2.19 -1.70 -27.35
N GLY A 297 -2.44 -1.32 -28.61
CA GLY A 297 -3.52 -0.41 -28.96
C GLY A 297 -3.34 1.02 -28.43
N ALA A 298 -2.19 1.36 -27.83
CA ALA A 298 -1.95 2.73 -27.35
C ALA A 298 -1.76 3.72 -28.49
N THR A 299 -2.18 4.97 -28.30
CA THR A 299 -2.05 6.05 -29.28
C THR A 299 -1.08 7.13 -28.78
N PHE A 300 -0.08 7.42 -29.58
CA PHE A 300 0.95 8.42 -29.28
C PHE A 300 1.06 9.48 -30.37
N THR A 301 0.89 10.74 -30.02
CA THR A 301 1.20 11.86 -30.90
C THR A 301 2.71 12.07 -31.02
N ASN A 302 3.43 12.14 -29.89
CA ASN A 302 4.88 12.21 -29.80
C ASN A 302 5.37 11.30 -28.67
N ALA A 303 6.12 10.24 -29.00
CA ALA A 303 6.63 9.28 -28.01
C ALA A 303 8.17 9.24 -28.00
N ASN A 304 8.77 9.38 -26.84
CA ASN A 304 10.21 9.27 -26.66
C ASN A 304 10.56 8.06 -25.78
N PHE A 305 11.01 6.99 -26.41
CA PHE A 305 11.56 5.79 -25.76
C PHE A 305 13.08 5.71 -25.88
N ARG A 306 13.77 6.83 -26.09
CA ARG A 306 15.22 6.86 -26.26
C ARG A 306 15.93 6.22 -25.08
N GLY A 307 16.73 5.17 -25.35
CA GLY A 307 17.48 4.46 -24.34
C GLY A 307 16.60 3.77 -23.26
N ALA A 308 15.32 3.59 -23.51
CA ALA A 308 14.46 2.78 -22.66
C ALA A 308 14.91 1.31 -22.68
N THR A 309 14.72 0.61 -21.56
CA THR A 309 15.10 -0.79 -21.41
C THR A 309 13.88 -1.64 -21.09
N PHE A 310 13.60 -2.61 -21.92
CA PHE A 310 12.58 -3.62 -21.74
C PHE A 310 13.27 -4.95 -21.46
N THR A 311 13.21 -5.42 -20.20
CA THR A 311 13.93 -6.64 -19.80
C THR A 311 13.11 -7.88 -20.10
N ASN A 312 11.79 -7.81 -19.95
CA ASN A 312 10.84 -8.86 -20.33
C ASN A 312 10.06 -8.43 -21.58
N ASP A 313 8.94 -9.08 -21.88
CA ASP A 313 8.20 -8.85 -23.11
C ASP A 313 7.66 -7.41 -23.22
N ALA A 314 7.75 -6.83 -24.41
CA ALA A 314 7.24 -5.52 -24.73
C ALA A 314 6.17 -5.62 -25.84
N TYR A 315 4.93 -5.28 -25.51
CA TYR A 315 3.80 -5.40 -26.41
C TYR A 315 3.40 -4.04 -26.97
N PHE A 316 3.55 -3.85 -28.28
CA PHE A 316 3.15 -2.64 -29.03
C PHE A 316 2.16 -2.97 -30.17
N GLY A 317 1.61 -4.19 -30.18
CA GLY A 317 0.64 -4.58 -31.21
C GLY A 317 -0.53 -3.62 -31.29
N ASP A 318 -1.02 -3.33 -32.49
CA ASP A 318 -2.11 -2.37 -32.77
C ASP A 318 -1.84 -0.92 -32.29
N ALA A 319 -0.65 -0.60 -31.78
CA ALA A 319 -0.34 0.75 -31.32
C ALA A 319 -0.14 1.73 -32.48
N THR A 320 -0.54 2.99 -32.29
CA THR A 320 -0.40 4.06 -33.29
C THR A 320 0.59 5.11 -32.83
N PHE A 321 1.64 5.34 -33.62
CA PHE A 321 2.67 6.33 -33.38
C PHE A 321 2.75 7.36 -34.52
N THR A 322 2.42 8.62 -34.25
CA THR A 322 2.65 9.69 -35.23
C THR A 322 4.13 10.04 -35.29
N ASN A 323 4.79 10.24 -34.13
CA ASN A 323 6.24 10.41 -34.04
C ASN A 323 6.76 9.53 -32.89
N ALA A 324 7.72 8.64 -33.19
CA ALA A 324 8.27 7.74 -32.18
C ALA A 324 9.80 7.70 -32.22
N ASN A 325 10.43 7.85 -31.05
CA ASN A 325 11.87 7.78 -30.93
C ASN A 325 12.29 6.62 -30.04
N PHE A 326 12.71 5.51 -30.66
CA PHE A 326 13.27 4.33 -30.00
C PHE A 326 14.80 4.28 -30.11
N ARG A 327 15.48 5.40 -30.36
CA ARG A 327 16.92 5.41 -30.51
C ARG A 327 17.63 4.85 -29.30
N GLY A 328 18.44 3.80 -29.52
CA GLY A 328 19.20 3.15 -28.46
C GLY A 328 18.35 2.45 -27.41
N ALA A 329 17.06 2.20 -27.67
CA ALA A 329 16.23 1.35 -26.82
C ALA A 329 16.73 -0.09 -26.85
N THR A 330 16.57 -0.83 -25.75
CA THR A 330 17.01 -2.22 -25.62
C THR A 330 15.80 -3.09 -25.27
N PHE A 331 15.55 -4.09 -26.11
CA PHE A 331 14.56 -5.13 -25.92
C PHE A 331 15.32 -6.44 -25.67
N THR A 332 15.27 -6.92 -24.41
CA THR A 332 16.05 -8.12 -24.01
C THR A 332 15.26 -9.39 -24.28
N ASN A 333 13.95 -9.37 -24.09
CA ASN A 333 13.04 -10.47 -24.47
C ASN A 333 12.24 -10.08 -25.72
N ASP A 334 11.10 -10.72 -25.96
CA ASP A 334 10.34 -10.53 -27.19
C ASP A 334 9.70 -9.14 -27.29
N ALA A 335 9.72 -8.57 -28.50
CA ALA A 335 9.11 -7.28 -28.81
C ALA A 335 8.05 -7.45 -29.89
N TYR A 336 6.79 -7.23 -29.53
CA TYR A 336 5.63 -7.45 -30.39
C TYR A 336 5.13 -6.12 -30.96
N PHE A 337 5.29 -5.91 -32.29
CA PHE A 337 4.82 -4.74 -33.04
C PHE A 337 3.75 -5.08 -34.09
N GLY A 338 3.16 -6.29 -34.02
CA GLY A 338 2.14 -6.71 -34.97
C GLY A 338 1.04 -5.67 -35.12
N ASP A 339 0.70 -5.30 -36.37
CA ASP A 339 -0.29 -4.29 -36.72
C ASP A 339 -0.05 -2.88 -36.14
N ALA A 340 1.15 -2.61 -35.58
CA ALA A 340 1.49 -1.28 -35.12
C ALA A 340 1.70 -0.32 -36.28
N THR A 341 1.18 0.91 -36.21
CA THR A 341 1.31 1.93 -37.22
C THR A 341 2.31 3.01 -36.81
N PHE A 342 3.31 3.25 -37.66
CA PHE A 342 4.31 4.28 -37.45
C PHE A 342 4.29 5.28 -38.65
N THR A 343 3.99 6.55 -38.37
CA THR A 343 4.13 7.59 -39.39
C THR A 343 5.58 8.05 -39.50
N ASN A 344 6.22 8.34 -38.36
CA ASN A 344 7.66 8.65 -38.28
C ASN A 344 8.24 7.87 -37.06
N ALA A 345 9.21 7.00 -37.31
CA ALA A 345 9.86 6.23 -36.26
C ALA A 345 11.37 6.19 -36.40
N ASN A 346 12.09 6.33 -35.30
CA ASN A 346 13.54 6.27 -35.26
C ASN A 346 14.01 5.12 -34.32
N PHE A 347 14.44 4.04 -34.94
CA PHE A 347 15.03 2.88 -34.23
C PHE A 347 16.57 2.83 -34.31
N ARG A 348 17.24 3.96 -34.62
CA ARG A 348 18.70 3.97 -34.75
C ARG A 348 19.39 3.49 -33.47
N GLY A 349 20.16 2.41 -33.62
CA GLY A 349 20.89 1.81 -32.46
C GLY A 349 20.01 1.13 -31.44
N ALA A 350 18.75 0.87 -31.74
CA ALA A 350 17.93 -0.02 -30.94
C ALA A 350 18.47 -1.46 -31.03
N THR A 351 18.41 -2.19 -29.93
CA THR A 351 18.90 -3.57 -29.80
C THR A 351 17.72 -4.48 -29.47
N PHE A 352 17.56 -5.52 -30.29
CA PHE A 352 16.62 -6.60 -30.06
C PHE A 352 17.46 -7.86 -29.80
N THR A 353 17.42 -8.41 -28.59
CA THR A 353 18.23 -9.57 -28.21
C THR A 353 17.50 -10.87 -28.51
N ASN A 354 16.17 -10.87 -28.43
CA ASN A 354 15.30 -11.98 -28.80
C ASN A 354 14.44 -11.59 -30.01
N ASP A 355 13.32 -12.26 -30.22
CA ASP A 355 12.50 -12.08 -31.42
C ASP A 355 11.77 -10.72 -31.42
N ALA A 356 11.63 -10.14 -32.64
CA ALA A 356 10.82 -8.95 -32.89
C ALA A 356 9.78 -9.30 -33.98
N TYR A 357 8.51 -9.17 -33.65
CA TYR A 357 7.39 -9.57 -34.50
C TYR A 357 6.61 -8.37 -35.03
#